data_e70e795eadee5da22e5d2b8cbcc4f4e9
#
_entry.id   e70e795eadee5da22e5d2b8cbcc4f4e9
#
_cell.length_a   1.000
_cell.length_b   1.000
_cell.length_c   1.000
_cell.angle_alpha   90.00
_cell.angle_beta   90.00
_cell.angle_gamma   90.00
#
_symmetry.space_group_name_H-M   'P 1'
#
loop_
_entity.id
_entity.type
_entity.pdbx_description
1 polymer ?
#
loop_
_entity_poly.entity_id
_entity_poly.type
_entity_poly.pdbx_seq_one_letter_code
_entity_poly.pdbx_strand_id
1 'polypeptide(L)'
;MRRSLLLIAVAALAAAAPAQAGKVAKVDLGTSYYAPAKLTVKRGTKVRFVWHPSFDMHDVNVKSGPQRFKSPLQASGTWTRRFTKPGKYVLYCSQHSDMGMTLVVKKR
;
A
#
# COMPACT_ATOMS: atom_id res chain seq x y z
N MET A 1 28.52 -9.88 34.74
CA MET A 1 28.11 -9.68 34.31
C MET A 1 27.62 -9.66 33.79
N ARG A 2 27.45 -9.68 33.73
CA ARG A 2 26.82 -9.60 33.13
C ARG A 2 26.19 -9.24 32.45
N ARG A 3 26.05 -9.08 32.44
CA ARG A 3 25.30 -8.66 31.77
C ARG A 3 25.03 -8.36 30.86
N SER A 4 25.07 -8.43 30.87
CA SER A 4 24.67 -7.95 29.95
C SER A 4 24.30 -8.14 29.18
N LEU A 5 24.20 -8.38 29.21
CA LEU A 5 23.65 -8.36 28.30
C LEU A 5 22.97 -8.42 27.76
N LEU A 6 22.79 -8.46 27.89
CA LEU A 6 22.02 -8.41 27.31
C LEU A 6 21.45 -8.11 26.65
N LEU A 7 21.46 -8.03 26.74
CA LEU A 7 20.79 -7.65 26.09
C LEU A 7 20.48 -7.48 25.24
N ILE A 8 20.54 -7.36 25.29
CA ILE A 8 20.35 -7.08 24.41
C ILE A 8 19.80 -7.43 23.65
N ALA A 9 19.75 -7.67 23.47
CA ALA A 9 19.32 -8.09 22.61
C ALA A 9 18.24 -7.95 22.31
N VAL A 10 17.93 -7.67 22.56
CA VAL A 10 17.08 -7.49 22.30
C VAL A 10 16.71 -6.97 21.42
N ALA A 11 16.74 -6.51 21.49
CA ALA A 11 16.46 -5.82 20.72
C ALA A 11 16.15 -6.23 19.59
N ALA A 12 16.67 -6.50 19.18
CA ALA A 12 16.48 -6.78 18.01
C ALA A 12 15.33 -7.34 17.70
N LEU A 13 15.01 -7.84 18.22
CA LEU A 13 14.04 -8.42 17.86
C LEU A 13 13.04 -7.83 17.62
N ALA A 14 12.95 -7.23 18.18
CA ALA A 14 11.94 -6.63 18.05
C ALA A 14 11.60 -6.16 16.88
N ALA A 15 12.34 -5.62 16.41
CA ALA A 15 12.04 -5.01 15.31
C ALA A 15 11.30 -5.73 14.40
N ALA A 16 11.58 -6.80 14.21
CA ALA A 16 10.99 -7.46 13.19
C ALA A 16 9.63 -7.79 13.38
N ALA A 17 9.38 -8.29 14.41
CA ALA A 17 8.13 -8.81 14.60
C ALA A 17 7.04 -7.88 14.48
N PRO A 18 7.10 -6.82 15.05
CA PRO A 18 5.98 -5.95 15.02
C PRO A 18 5.62 -5.51 13.67
N ALA A 19 6.48 -5.66 12.82
CA ALA A 19 6.22 -5.20 11.53
C ALA A 19 4.99 -5.78 10.92
N GLN A 20 4.54 -6.85 11.44
CA GLN A 20 3.44 -7.46 10.80
C GLN A 20 2.15 -6.80 11.13
N ALA A 21 1.94 -6.56 12.36
CA ALA A 21 0.67 -6.03 12.75
C ALA A 21 0.59 -4.58 12.39
N GLY A 22 -0.51 -4.18 11.87
CA GLY A 22 -0.71 -2.80 11.53
C GLY A 22 0.21 -2.30 10.45
N LYS A 23 0.77 -3.21 9.70
CA LYS A 23 1.66 -2.82 8.66
C LYS A 23 1.01 -1.88 7.67
N VAL A 24 1.78 -0.98 7.16
CA VAL A 24 1.36 -0.06 6.12
C VAL A 24 2.26 -0.27 4.91
N ALA A 25 1.66 -0.55 3.77
CA ALA A 25 2.37 -0.63 2.52
C ALA A 25 2.17 0.69 1.78
N LYS A 26 3.08 1.04 0.92
CA LYS A 26 3.04 2.32 0.24
C LYS A 26 3.03 2.14 -1.27
N VAL A 27 2.21 2.92 -1.94
CA VAL A 27 2.15 2.98 -3.39
C VAL A 27 2.29 4.44 -3.79
N ASP A 28 3.27 4.74 -4.63
CA ASP A 28 3.47 6.09 -5.12
C ASP A 28 2.73 6.29 -6.43
N LEU A 29 2.10 7.44 -6.59
CA LEU A 29 1.48 7.84 -7.84
C LEU A 29 2.31 8.95 -8.45
N GLY A 30 2.80 8.70 -9.64
CA GLY A 30 3.56 9.71 -10.37
C GLY A 30 2.88 9.94 -11.71
N THR A 31 3.62 10.53 -12.65
CA THR A 31 3.07 10.82 -13.95
C THR A 31 2.73 9.53 -14.68
N SER A 32 1.44 9.27 -14.75
CA SER A 32 0.89 8.08 -15.43
C SER A 32 1.38 6.74 -14.92
N TYR A 33 1.72 6.63 -13.64
CA TYR A 33 2.10 5.32 -13.09
C TYR A 33 1.78 5.21 -11.61
N TYR A 34 1.64 3.94 -11.18
CA TYR A 34 1.66 3.57 -9.77
C TYR A 34 2.96 2.80 -9.55
N ALA A 35 3.62 3.03 -8.44
CA ALA A 35 4.83 2.30 -8.10
C ALA A 35 4.75 1.77 -6.67
N PRO A 36 4.82 0.46 -6.48
CA PRO A 36 5.11 -0.55 -7.49
C PRO A 36 3.89 -0.86 -8.36
N ALA A 37 4.13 -1.42 -9.51
CA ALA A 37 3.05 -1.80 -10.41
C ALA A 37 2.37 -3.09 -9.97
N LYS A 38 3.03 -3.85 -9.12
CA LYS A 38 2.49 -5.06 -8.53
C LYS A 38 2.84 -5.07 -7.05
N LEU A 39 1.85 -5.33 -6.21
CA LEU A 39 2.06 -5.34 -4.77
C LEU A 39 1.24 -6.48 -4.17
N THR A 40 1.86 -7.23 -3.27
CA THR A 40 1.17 -8.28 -2.54
C THR A 40 1.21 -7.94 -1.06
N VAL A 41 0.05 -7.94 -0.42
CA VAL A 41 -0.05 -7.63 1.00
C VAL A 41 -0.93 -8.67 1.69
N LYS A 42 -0.82 -8.74 2.99
CA LYS A 42 -1.67 -9.60 3.79
C LYS A 42 -3.00 -8.91 4.04
N ARG A 43 -4.03 -9.70 4.22
CA ARG A 43 -5.34 -9.17 4.60
C ARG A 43 -5.20 -8.30 5.85
N GLY A 44 -5.84 -7.16 5.85
CA GLY A 44 -5.79 -6.23 6.97
C GLY A 44 -4.72 -5.17 6.84
N THR A 45 -3.89 -5.25 5.83
CA THR A 45 -2.85 -4.25 5.60
C THR A 45 -3.47 -2.95 5.14
N LYS A 46 -2.98 -1.85 5.66
CA LYS A 46 -3.33 -0.53 5.14
C LYS A 46 -2.40 -0.23 3.98
N VAL A 47 -2.95 0.24 2.90
CA VAL A 47 -2.13 0.68 1.77
C VAL A 47 -2.29 2.19 1.67
N ARG A 48 -1.17 2.88 1.74
CA ARG A 48 -1.13 4.33 1.64
C ARG A 48 -0.70 4.70 0.22
N PHE A 49 -1.58 5.39 -0.45
CA PHE A 49 -1.29 5.90 -1.78
C PHE A 49 -0.81 7.33 -1.63
N VAL A 50 0.33 7.63 -2.23
CA VAL A 50 0.98 8.92 -2.09
C VAL A 50 1.09 9.57 -3.45
N TRP A 51 0.47 10.73 -3.62
CA TRP A 51 0.52 11.47 -4.87
C TRP A 51 1.76 12.35 -4.86
N HIS A 52 2.62 12.17 -5.83
CA HIS A 52 3.73 13.09 -6.01
C HIS A 52 3.16 14.30 -6.73
N PRO A 53 3.38 15.50 -6.21
CA PRO A 53 2.78 16.70 -6.80
C PRO A 53 3.11 16.83 -8.28
N SER A 54 2.10 17.15 -9.06
CA SER A 54 2.26 17.35 -10.49
C SER A 54 1.07 18.18 -10.98
N PHE A 55 1.11 18.55 -12.24
CA PHE A 55 -0.01 19.27 -12.82
C PHE A 55 -1.18 18.33 -13.10
N ASP A 56 -0.89 17.05 -13.24
CA ASP A 56 -1.93 16.09 -13.54
C ASP A 56 -2.58 15.58 -12.27
N MET A 57 -3.85 15.26 -12.37
CA MET A 57 -4.59 14.69 -11.26
C MET A 57 -4.69 13.18 -11.48
N HIS A 58 -4.67 12.44 -10.39
CA HIS A 58 -4.79 11.00 -10.44
C HIS A 58 -5.76 10.53 -9.36
N ASP A 59 -6.28 9.32 -9.54
CA ASP A 59 -7.09 8.69 -8.53
C ASP A 59 -6.80 7.18 -8.52
N VAL A 60 -7.45 6.47 -7.62
CA VAL A 60 -7.31 5.02 -7.49
C VAL A 60 -8.70 4.43 -7.55
N ASN A 61 -8.98 3.67 -8.58
CA ASN A 61 -10.27 3.04 -8.79
C ASN A 61 -10.08 1.54 -8.98
N VAL A 62 -11.11 0.77 -8.74
CA VAL A 62 -11.09 -0.67 -8.95
C VAL A 62 -11.67 -1.00 -10.31
N LYS A 63 -10.84 -1.61 -11.17
CA LYS A 63 -11.31 -2.11 -12.44
C LYS A 63 -11.92 -3.49 -12.23
N SER A 64 -11.26 -4.33 -11.45
CA SER A 64 -11.80 -5.62 -11.08
C SER A 64 -11.25 -6.02 -9.72
N GLY A 65 -12.01 -6.77 -8.97
CA GLY A 65 -11.59 -7.21 -7.65
C GLY A 65 -12.75 -7.48 -6.72
N PRO A 66 -12.45 -8.02 -5.54
CA PRO A 66 -13.48 -8.39 -4.57
C PRO A 66 -14.29 -7.23 -4.00
N GLN A 67 -13.75 -6.04 -4.01
CA GLN A 67 -14.45 -4.86 -3.48
C GLN A 67 -14.32 -3.71 -4.45
N ARG A 68 -15.29 -2.81 -4.42
CA ARG A 68 -15.26 -1.61 -5.23
C ARG A 68 -14.98 -0.42 -4.34
N PHE A 69 -14.17 0.48 -4.84
CA PHE A 69 -13.89 1.75 -4.15
C PHE A 69 -13.26 2.71 -5.13
N LYS A 70 -13.18 3.96 -4.72
CA LYS A 70 -12.46 4.96 -5.49
C LYS A 70 -11.92 6.01 -4.52
N SER A 71 -10.74 6.49 -4.80
CA SER A 71 -10.15 7.56 -4.03
C SER A 71 -10.63 8.91 -4.57
N PRO A 72 -10.36 9.98 -3.85
CA PRO A 72 -10.58 11.31 -4.41
C PRO A 72 -9.65 11.50 -5.60
N LEU A 73 -10.04 12.37 -6.50
CA LEU A 73 -9.20 12.79 -7.61
C LEU A 73 -8.38 13.96 -7.10
N GLN A 74 -7.07 13.84 -7.11
CA GLN A 74 -6.21 14.87 -6.51
C GLN A 74 -4.85 14.95 -7.18
N ALA A 75 -4.16 16.06 -6.97
CA ALA A 75 -2.85 16.30 -7.57
C ALA A 75 -1.72 16.14 -6.56
N SER A 76 -2.04 16.00 -5.29
CA SER A 76 -1.04 15.83 -4.23
C SER A 76 -1.70 15.24 -3.02
N GLY A 77 -0.92 14.86 -2.03
CA GLY A 77 -1.45 14.33 -0.78
C GLY A 77 -1.41 12.84 -0.72
N THR A 78 -2.21 12.28 0.16
CA THR A 78 -2.26 10.83 0.38
C THR A 78 -3.69 10.35 0.56
N TRP A 79 -3.86 9.06 0.39
CA TRP A 79 -5.14 8.41 0.68
C TRP A 79 -4.81 7.00 1.13
N THR A 80 -5.36 6.58 2.26
CA THR A 80 -5.04 5.29 2.85
C THR A 80 -6.30 4.45 2.95
N ARG A 81 -6.16 3.18 2.58
CA ARG A 81 -7.28 2.25 2.68
C ARG A 81 -6.77 0.93 3.24
N ARG A 82 -7.55 0.35 4.16
CA ARG A 82 -7.27 -0.98 4.69
C ARG A 82 -7.92 -2.00 3.77
N PHE A 83 -7.18 -3.02 3.37
CA PHE A 83 -7.68 -4.06 2.50
C PHE A 83 -8.00 -5.31 3.31
N THR A 84 -9.28 -5.63 3.43
CA THR A 84 -9.75 -6.72 4.28
C THR A 84 -10.26 -7.93 3.51
N LYS A 85 -10.54 -7.79 2.22
CA LYS A 85 -11.01 -8.91 1.43
C LYS A 85 -9.92 -9.46 0.55
N PRO A 86 -9.53 -10.73 0.76
CA PRO A 86 -8.49 -11.34 -0.09
C PRO A 86 -8.92 -11.43 -1.53
N GLY A 87 -7.95 -11.37 -2.40
CA GLY A 87 -8.17 -11.50 -3.83
C GLY A 87 -7.26 -10.61 -4.63
N LYS A 88 -7.47 -10.61 -5.92
CA LYS A 88 -6.67 -9.83 -6.85
C LYS A 88 -7.47 -8.60 -7.27
N TYR A 89 -6.87 -7.46 -7.05
CA TYR A 89 -7.46 -6.18 -7.44
C TYR A 89 -6.67 -5.62 -8.60
N VAL A 90 -7.36 -5.19 -9.64
CA VAL A 90 -6.73 -4.42 -10.71
C VAL A 90 -7.20 -3.00 -10.52
N LEU A 91 -6.26 -2.09 -10.32
CA LEU A 91 -6.55 -0.69 -10.05
C LEU A 91 -6.18 0.15 -11.25
N TYR A 92 -6.86 1.26 -11.41
CA TYR A 92 -6.60 2.14 -12.54
C TYR A 92 -6.91 3.60 -12.18
N CYS A 93 -6.34 4.50 -12.98
CA CYS A 93 -6.58 5.94 -12.84
C CYS A 93 -7.62 6.33 -13.88
N SER A 94 -8.62 7.08 -13.46
CA SER A 94 -9.68 7.50 -14.38
C SER A 94 -9.20 8.51 -15.42
N GLN A 95 -8.07 9.15 -15.19
CA GLN A 95 -7.55 10.20 -16.05
C GLN A 95 -6.53 9.72 -17.08
N HIS A 96 -5.96 8.53 -16.89
CA HIS A 96 -4.89 8.03 -17.75
C HIS A 96 -5.11 6.57 -18.04
N SER A 97 -5.43 6.24 -19.28
CA SER A 97 -5.79 4.88 -19.65
C SER A 97 -4.67 3.87 -19.49
N ASP A 98 -3.42 4.33 -19.49
CA ASP A 98 -2.27 3.45 -19.34
C ASP A 98 -1.75 3.36 -17.90
N MET A 99 -2.44 3.97 -16.95
CA MET A 99 -2.02 3.96 -15.56
C MET A 99 -2.79 2.91 -14.77
N GLY A 100 -2.11 1.84 -14.41
CA GLY A 100 -2.74 0.76 -13.67
C GLY A 100 -1.77 -0.03 -12.83
N MET A 101 -2.31 -0.83 -11.91
CA MET A 101 -1.49 -1.71 -11.08
C MET A 101 -2.30 -2.92 -10.64
N THR A 102 -1.61 -3.94 -10.18
CA THR A 102 -2.23 -5.12 -9.59
C THR A 102 -1.87 -5.19 -8.12
N LEU A 103 -2.88 -5.33 -7.29
CA LEU A 103 -2.71 -5.49 -5.86
C LEU A 103 -3.33 -6.82 -5.45
N VAL A 104 -2.52 -7.68 -4.86
CA VAL A 104 -2.99 -8.99 -4.38
C VAL A 104 -3.07 -8.94 -2.86
N VAL A 105 -4.24 -9.25 -2.34
CA VAL A 105 -4.46 -9.32 -0.89
C VAL A 105 -4.55 -10.80 -0.54
N LYS A 106 -3.59 -11.27 0.24
CA LYS A 106 -3.53 -12.68 0.62
C LYS A 106 -4.36 -12.90 1.87
N LYS A 107 -4.81 -14.14 2.03
CA LYS A 107 -5.59 -14.51 3.21
C LYS A 107 -4.75 -14.36 4.47
N ARG A 108 -3.45 -14.58 4.37
CA ARG A 108 -2.55 -14.41 5.51
C ARG A 108 -1.20 -13.95 5.05
#